data_9419a29bd27a2893dab5212736e97733
#
_entry.id   9419a29bd27a2893dab5212736e97733
#
_cell.length_a   1.000
_cell.length_b   1.000
_cell.length_c   1.000
_cell.angle_alpha   90.00
_cell.angle_beta   90.00
_cell.angle_gamma   90.00
#
_symmetry.space_group_name_H-M   'P 1'
#
loop_
_entity.id
_entity.type
_entity.pdbx_description
1 polymer ?
#
loop_
_entity_poly.entity_id
_entity_poly.type
_entity_poly.pdbx_seq_one_letter_code
_entity_poly.pdbx_strand_id
1 'polypeptide(L)'
;MGETRVDLLHLLEDLRDAYPGAAEETILTEVVANSLDSGATAVAIATDPAGSTLTIVDDGVGMRRRDLARYHDVAATTKVRGEGIGFAGVGIKIGLLVSEEVLTESRLGKHHMATVWRLSSRHRAPWKWVPPPGLVGEHGTAVRLQLKNPLSPLLDTGFIEGALWRYFQPLLDPALADILAAHYPRGIRFVVNGRPLRQESWEAPERAPIAVRLARKRKPSASGYLV
;
A
#
# COMPACT_ATOMS: atom_id res chain seq x y z
N MET A 1 -18.79 26.45 -27.28
CA MET A 1 -18.32 26.45 -25.89
C MET A 1 -17.20 25.41 -25.81
N GLY A 2 -15.97 25.77 -25.40
CA GLY A 2 -14.87 24.84 -25.22
C GLY A 2 -14.88 24.21 -23.82
N GLU A 3 -14.43 22.98 -23.69
CA GLU A 3 -14.32 22.27 -22.42
C GLU A 3 -12.85 21.84 -22.20
N THR A 4 -12.34 22.02 -20.99
CA THR A 4 -11.01 21.49 -20.63
C THR A 4 -11.13 19.99 -20.43
N ARG A 5 -10.36 19.23 -21.17
CA ARG A 5 -10.28 17.75 -21.04
C ARG A 5 -8.97 17.37 -20.39
N VAL A 6 -9.03 16.36 -19.53
CA VAL A 6 -7.85 15.78 -18.89
C VAL A 6 -7.37 14.61 -19.74
N ASP A 7 -6.08 14.61 -20.07
CA ASP A 7 -5.39 13.42 -20.57
C ASP A 7 -4.99 12.57 -19.36
N LEU A 8 -5.85 11.63 -19.01
CA LEU A 8 -5.70 10.82 -17.81
C LEU A 8 -4.47 9.91 -17.90
N LEU A 9 -4.19 9.35 -19.07
CA LEU A 9 -3.01 8.51 -19.25
C LEU A 9 -1.73 9.30 -18.96
N HIS A 10 -1.59 10.45 -19.60
CA HIS A 10 -0.42 11.31 -19.41
C HIS A 10 -0.29 11.81 -17.96
N LEU A 11 -1.41 12.17 -17.33
CA LEU A 11 -1.41 12.54 -15.91
C LEU A 11 -0.91 11.40 -15.01
N LEU A 12 -1.31 10.15 -15.28
CA LEU A 12 -0.85 9.01 -14.51
C LEU A 12 0.63 8.70 -14.76
N GLU A 13 1.13 8.93 -15.98
CA GLU A 13 2.53 8.83 -16.33
C GLU A 13 3.37 9.90 -15.61
N ASP A 14 2.93 11.16 -15.61
CA ASP A 14 3.57 12.25 -14.88
C ASP A 14 3.60 11.97 -13.36
N LEU A 15 2.51 11.45 -12.81
CA LEU A 15 2.44 11.05 -11.40
C LEU A 15 3.40 9.90 -11.08
N ARG A 16 3.55 8.91 -11.96
CA ARG A 16 4.56 7.84 -11.83
C ARG A 16 5.96 8.42 -11.82
N ASP A 17 6.26 9.32 -12.76
CA ASP A 17 7.61 9.88 -12.93
C ASP A 17 8.00 10.87 -11.81
N ALA A 18 7.01 11.33 -11.04
CA ALA A 18 7.26 12.12 -9.83
C ALA A 18 7.81 11.29 -8.65
N TYR A 19 7.73 9.96 -8.71
CA TYR A 19 8.31 9.08 -7.70
C TYR A 19 9.74 8.67 -8.07
N PRO A 20 10.67 8.59 -7.11
CA PRO A 20 12.08 8.31 -7.38
C PRO A 20 12.40 6.84 -7.70
N GLY A 21 11.40 5.95 -7.65
CA GLY A 21 11.57 4.50 -7.83
C GLY A 21 10.84 3.94 -9.03
N ALA A 22 10.96 2.63 -9.24
CA ALA A 22 10.17 1.92 -10.23
C ALA A 22 8.67 1.99 -9.89
N ALA A 23 7.82 2.02 -10.93
CA ALA A 23 6.37 2.05 -10.75
C ALA A 23 5.87 0.89 -9.88
N GLU A 24 6.45 -0.27 -10.05
CA GLU A 24 6.13 -1.49 -9.32
C GLU A 24 6.43 -1.36 -7.81
N GLU A 25 7.58 -0.79 -7.46
CA GLU A 25 7.91 -0.48 -6.05
C GLU A 25 6.93 0.53 -5.47
N THR A 26 6.63 1.59 -6.21
CA THR A 26 5.67 2.64 -5.79
C THR A 26 4.28 2.04 -5.55
N ILE A 27 3.77 1.21 -6.46
CA ILE A 27 2.47 0.55 -6.32
C ILE A 27 2.44 -0.30 -5.06
N LEU A 28 3.45 -1.17 -4.89
CA LEU A 28 3.53 -2.08 -3.75
C LEU A 28 3.58 -1.30 -2.43
N THR A 29 4.47 -0.34 -2.32
CA THR A 29 4.69 0.42 -1.09
C THR A 29 3.50 1.30 -0.72
N GLU A 30 2.85 1.93 -1.68
CA GLU A 30 1.65 2.74 -1.44
C GLU A 30 0.44 1.90 -1.01
N VAL A 31 0.24 0.70 -1.60
CA VAL A 31 -0.84 -0.19 -1.18
C VAL A 31 -0.57 -0.68 0.25
N VAL A 32 0.66 -1.09 0.56
CA VAL A 32 1.05 -1.49 1.92
C VAL A 32 0.91 -0.33 2.91
N ALA A 33 1.35 0.88 2.55
CA ALA A 33 1.18 2.07 3.38
C ALA A 33 -0.30 2.38 3.67
N ASN A 34 -1.18 2.19 2.69
CA ASN A 34 -2.62 2.32 2.90
C ASN A 34 -3.17 1.27 3.86
N SER A 35 -2.68 0.04 3.79
CA SER A 35 -3.02 -1.03 4.75
C SER A 35 -2.60 -0.64 6.17
N LEU A 36 -1.38 -0.12 6.35
CA LEU A 36 -0.87 0.35 7.65
C LEU A 36 -1.70 1.53 8.18
N ASP A 37 -2.01 2.51 7.34
CA ASP A 37 -2.85 3.67 7.71
C ASP A 37 -4.29 3.27 8.07
N SER A 38 -4.77 2.12 7.58
CA SER A 38 -6.07 1.54 7.95
C SER A 38 -6.03 0.78 9.28
N GLY A 39 -4.88 0.78 9.99
CA GLY A 39 -4.69 0.08 11.25
C GLY A 39 -4.55 -1.44 11.13
N ALA A 40 -4.10 -1.92 9.97
CA ALA A 40 -3.83 -3.33 9.77
C ALA A 40 -2.75 -3.85 10.73
N THR A 41 -2.89 -5.10 11.14
CA THR A 41 -1.89 -5.86 11.91
C THR A 41 -1.27 -6.98 11.10
N ALA A 42 -1.86 -7.29 9.95
CA ALA A 42 -1.35 -8.25 9.00
C ALA A 42 -1.58 -7.76 7.57
N VAL A 43 -0.56 -7.92 6.73
CA VAL A 43 -0.64 -7.70 5.30
C VAL A 43 -0.15 -8.97 4.61
N ALA A 44 -1.04 -9.62 3.87
CA ALA A 44 -0.72 -10.80 3.08
C ALA A 44 -0.60 -10.43 1.60
N ILE A 45 0.49 -10.83 0.97
CA ILE A 45 0.77 -10.59 -0.44
C ILE A 45 0.90 -11.94 -1.12
N ALA A 46 0.14 -12.15 -2.18
CA ALA A 46 0.17 -13.38 -2.96
C ALA A 46 0.36 -13.08 -4.44
N THR A 47 1.26 -13.79 -5.07
CA THR A 47 1.49 -13.74 -6.52
C THR A 47 0.98 -15.00 -7.17
N ASP A 48 0.38 -14.87 -8.34
CA ASP A 48 0.07 -15.97 -9.25
C ASP A 48 0.68 -15.64 -10.62
N PRO A 49 1.91 -16.11 -10.88
CA PRO A 49 2.55 -15.88 -12.17
C PRO A 49 1.77 -16.46 -13.35
N ALA A 50 1.10 -17.62 -13.17
CA ALA A 50 0.32 -18.24 -14.22
C ALA A 50 -0.90 -17.40 -14.62
N GLY A 51 -1.57 -16.81 -13.63
CA GLY A 51 -2.68 -15.88 -13.84
C GLY A 51 -2.24 -14.43 -14.00
N SER A 52 -0.93 -14.13 -13.95
CA SER A 52 -0.39 -12.76 -13.98
C SER A 52 -1.08 -11.84 -12.94
N THR A 53 -1.31 -12.33 -11.71
CA THR A 53 -1.97 -11.56 -10.67
C THR A 53 -1.09 -11.32 -9.45
N LEU A 54 -1.19 -10.10 -8.91
CA LEU A 54 -0.75 -9.75 -7.56
C LEU A 54 -1.98 -9.48 -6.70
N THR A 55 -2.06 -10.08 -5.53
CA THR A 55 -3.13 -9.82 -4.55
C THR A 55 -2.52 -9.39 -3.23
N ILE A 56 -2.95 -8.25 -2.70
CA ILE A 56 -2.55 -7.73 -1.38
C ILE A 56 -3.81 -7.67 -0.53
N VAL A 57 -3.79 -8.28 0.65
CA VAL A 57 -4.92 -8.33 1.58
C VAL A 57 -4.45 -7.85 2.94
N ASP A 58 -5.20 -6.95 3.54
CA ASP A 58 -4.99 -6.48 4.91
C ASP A 58 -6.18 -6.82 5.82
N ASP A 59 -5.93 -6.79 7.13
CA ASP A 59 -6.91 -6.92 8.19
C ASP A 59 -7.25 -5.56 8.83
N GLY A 60 -7.10 -4.46 8.11
CA GLY A 60 -7.44 -3.12 8.58
C GLY A 60 -8.95 -2.91 8.76
N VAL A 61 -9.34 -1.68 9.06
CA VAL A 61 -10.75 -1.37 9.34
C VAL A 61 -11.68 -1.53 8.14
N GLY A 62 -11.15 -1.57 6.92
CA GLY A 62 -11.93 -1.57 5.69
C GLY A 62 -12.57 -0.21 5.37
N MET A 63 -13.42 -0.17 4.33
CA MET A 63 -14.01 1.05 3.80
C MET A 63 -15.54 1.02 3.83
N ARG A 64 -16.16 2.19 4.01
CA ARG A 64 -17.59 2.37 3.74
C ARG A 64 -17.81 2.52 2.23
N ARG A 65 -19.04 2.30 1.76
CA ARG A 65 -19.39 2.40 0.33
C ARG A 65 -18.98 3.74 -0.30
N ARG A 66 -19.20 4.86 0.39
CA ARG A 66 -18.82 6.17 -0.10
C ARG A 66 -17.31 6.36 -0.21
N ASP A 67 -16.56 5.74 0.73
CA ASP A 67 -15.11 5.88 0.80
C ASP A 67 -14.46 5.05 -0.31
N LEU A 68 -14.98 3.82 -0.57
CA LEU A 68 -14.57 3.01 -1.70
C LEU A 68 -14.97 3.65 -3.05
N ALA A 69 -16.08 4.38 -3.14
CA ALA A 69 -16.41 5.15 -4.34
C ALA A 69 -15.37 6.28 -4.58
N ARG A 70 -15.06 7.06 -3.53
CA ARG A 70 -14.06 8.15 -3.60
C ARG A 70 -12.62 7.67 -3.82
N TYR A 71 -12.33 6.44 -3.48
CA TYR A 71 -11.03 5.81 -3.72
C TYR A 71 -10.64 5.83 -5.21
N HIS A 72 -11.60 5.89 -6.13
CA HIS A 72 -11.38 5.95 -7.58
C HIS A 72 -11.12 7.38 -8.08
N ASP A 73 -11.40 8.40 -7.29
CA ASP A 73 -11.15 9.78 -7.69
C ASP A 73 -9.64 10.05 -7.74
N VAL A 74 -9.13 10.56 -8.86
CA VAL A 74 -7.72 10.91 -9.02
C VAL A 74 -7.40 12.12 -8.16
N ALA A 75 -6.28 12.05 -7.42
CA ALA A 75 -5.83 13.07 -6.48
C ALA A 75 -6.79 13.39 -5.31
N ALA A 76 -7.88 12.63 -5.16
CA ALA A 76 -8.70 12.74 -3.96
C ALA A 76 -8.01 12.02 -2.81
N THR A 77 -7.60 12.77 -1.80
CA THR A 77 -7.12 12.22 -0.52
C THR A 77 -7.89 12.86 0.62
N THR A 78 -8.23 12.07 1.61
CA THR A 78 -8.76 12.55 2.90
C THR A 78 -7.66 12.70 3.93
N LYS A 79 -6.41 12.33 3.57
CA LYS A 79 -5.27 12.34 4.48
C LYS A 79 -4.70 13.76 4.58
N VAL A 80 -4.41 14.17 5.80
CA VAL A 80 -3.67 15.40 6.08
C VAL A 80 -2.18 15.09 6.00
N ARG A 81 -1.39 15.99 5.38
CA ARG A 81 0.06 15.81 5.30
C ARG A 81 0.67 15.61 6.69
N GLY A 82 1.41 14.52 6.87
CA GLY A 82 2.10 14.18 8.12
C GLY A 82 1.28 13.35 9.12
N GLU A 83 0.03 12.96 8.79
CA GLU A 83 -0.80 12.12 9.64
C GLU A 83 -0.84 10.64 9.21
N GLY A 84 -0.23 10.27 8.08
CA GLY A 84 -0.17 8.90 7.58
C GLY A 84 1.11 8.60 6.82
N ILE A 85 1.37 7.32 6.54
CA ILE A 85 2.52 6.86 5.76
C ILE A 85 2.24 7.03 4.26
N GLY A 86 1.03 6.68 3.81
CA GLY A 86 0.60 6.85 2.42
C GLY A 86 0.33 8.31 2.10
N PHE A 87 1.05 8.87 1.12
CA PHE A 87 1.14 10.32 0.94
C PHE A 87 0.07 10.93 0.04
N ALA A 88 -0.22 10.35 -1.12
CA ALA A 88 -0.96 11.08 -2.15
C ALA A 88 -2.24 10.39 -2.64
N GLY A 89 -2.56 9.19 -2.18
CA GLY A 89 -3.66 8.39 -2.72
C GLY A 89 -3.48 8.08 -4.22
N VAL A 90 -2.22 8.01 -4.68
CA VAL A 90 -1.86 7.91 -6.09
C VAL A 90 -1.43 6.49 -6.47
N GLY A 91 -0.83 5.73 -5.53
CA GLY A 91 -0.17 4.47 -5.86
C GLY A 91 -1.03 3.47 -6.62
N ILE A 92 -2.27 3.25 -6.17
CA ILE A 92 -3.17 2.33 -6.89
C ILE A 92 -3.59 2.89 -8.27
N LYS A 93 -3.59 4.22 -8.44
CA LYS A 93 -3.91 4.85 -9.71
C LYS A 93 -2.79 4.63 -10.73
N ILE A 94 -1.53 4.65 -10.27
CA ILE A 94 -0.37 4.22 -11.07
C ILE A 94 -0.53 2.74 -11.45
N GLY A 95 -1.12 1.92 -10.58
CA GLY A 95 -1.46 0.53 -10.86
C GLY A 95 -2.27 0.32 -12.14
N LEU A 96 -3.09 1.30 -12.55
CA LEU A 96 -3.83 1.25 -13.81
C LEU A 96 -2.92 1.26 -15.06
N LEU A 97 -1.71 1.80 -14.96
CA LEU A 97 -0.75 1.80 -16.07
C LEU A 97 -0.22 0.39 -16.35
N VAL A 98 0.00 -0.39 -15.30
CA VAL A 98 0.63 -1.72 -15.38
C VAL A 98 -0.37 -2.88 -15.36
N SER A 99 -1.66 -2.59 -15.11
CA SER A 99 -2.70 -3.61 -14.98
C SER A 99 -3.77 -3.48 -16.06
N GLU A 100 -4.30 -4.62 -16.52
CA GLU A 100 -5.52 -4.71 -17.33
C GLU A 100 -6.75 -4.33 -16.49
N GLU A 101 -6.75 -4.77 -15.24
CA GLU A 101 -7.82 -4.54 -14.29
C GLU A 101 -7.30 -4.48 -12.86
N VAL A 102 -7.88 -3.60 -12.06
CA VAL A 102 -7.69 -3.52 -10.61
C VAL A 102 -9.01 -3.88 -9.94
N LEU A 103 -9.01 -4.94 -9.15
CA LEU A 103 -10.13 -5.28 -8.27
C LEU A 103 -9.79 -4.80 -6.86
N THR A 104 -10.74 -4.10 -6.24
CA THR A 104 -10.65 -3.73 -4.82
C THR A 104 -11.87 -4.28 -4.10
N GLU A 105 -11.64 -5.13 -3.11
CA GLU A 105 -12.66 -5.66 -2.21
C GLU A 105 -12.45 -5.06 -0.82
N SER A 106 -13.52 -4.69 -0.14
CA SER A 106 -13.42 -4.17 1.23
C SER A 106 -14.60 -4.61 2.08
N ARG A 107 -14.30 -4.91 3.35
CA ARG A 107 -15.29 -5.32 4.34
C ARG A 107 -15.16 -4.51 5.63
N LEU A 108 -16.23 -3.84 6.00
CA LEU A 108 -16.39 -3.09 7.24
C LEU A 108 -17.73 -3.45 7.89
N GLY A 109 -17.70 -4.30 8.91
CA GLY A 109 -18.89 -4.83 9.55
C GLY A 109 -19.80 -5.55 8.54
N LYS A 110 -21.06 -5.11 8.41
CA LYS A 110 -22.02 -5.67 7.45
C LYS A 110 -21.80 -5.22 5.98
N HIS A 111 -20.95 -4.24 5.78
CA HIS A 111 -20.67 -3.75 4.43
C HIS A 111 -19.55 -4.56 3.81
N HIS A 112 -19.91 -5.41 2.86
CA HIS A 112 -18.98 -6.23 2.09
C HIS A 112 -19.21 -5.91 0.61
N MET A 113 -18.21 -5.38 -0.07
CA MET A 113 -18.35 -4.85 -1.42
C MET A 113 -17.05 -4.91 -2.19
N ALA A 114 -17.17 -4.92 -3.51
CA ALA A 114 -16.00 -4.85 -4.39
C ALA A 114 -16.27 -3.97 -5.60
N THR A 115 -15.19 -3.48 -6.18
CA THR A 115 -15.18 -2.73 -7.43
C THR A 115 -14.12 -3.30 -8.36
N VAL A 116 -14.35 -3.17 -9.66
CA VAL A 116 -13.32 -3.34 -10.67
C VAL A 116 -13.11 -2.03 -11.41
N TRP A 117 -11.85 -1.75 -11.69
CA TRP A 117 -11.39 -0.52 -12.28
C TRP A 117 -10.35 -0.79 -13.36
N ARG A 118 -10.38 -0.05 -14.48
CA ARG A 118 -9.42 -0.22 -15.58
C ARG A 118 -9.22 1.07 -16.35
N LEU A 119 -8.04 1.28 -16.88
CA LEU A 119 -7.77 2.33 -17.86
C LEU A 119 -8.27 1.86 -19.23
N SER A 120 -9.44 2.34 -19.65
CA SER A 120 -10.07 1.90 -20.91
C SER A 120 -9.66 2.72 -22.10
N SER A 121 -9.18 3.93 -21.91
CA SER A 121 -8.66 4.82 -22.94
C SER A 121 -7.77 5.90 -22.34
N ARG A 122 -7.14 6.69 -23.20
CA ARG A 122 -6.31 7.83 -22.79
C ARG A 122 -7.00 8.81 -21.84
N HIS A 123 -8.33 8.90 -21.89
CA HIS A 123 -9.10 9.88 -21.10
C HIS A 123 -10.08 9.26 -20.11
N ARG A 124 -10.17 7.93 -20.04
CA ARG A 124 -11.20 7.25 -19.25
C ARG A 124 -10.67 6.06 -18.48
N ALA A 125 -10.97 6.03 -17.20
CA ALA A 125 -10.78 4.87 -16.33
C ALA A 125 -12.11 4.53 -15.63
N PRO A 126 -13.05 3.85 -16.32
CA PRO A 126 -14.32 3.46 -15.74
C PRO A 126 -14.11 2.42 -14.64
N TRP A 127 -14.93 2.52 -13.59
CA TRP A 127 -15.05 1.52 -12.55
C TRP A 127 -16.51 1.12 -12.33
N LYS A 128 -16.74 -0.05 -11.80
CA LYS A 128 -18.07 -0.56 -11.48
C LYS A 128 -18.07 -1.41 -10.22
N TRP A 129 -19.22 -1.46 -9.54
CA TRP A 129 -19.47 -2.42 -8.47
C TRP A 129 -19.55 -3.83 -9.04
N VAL A 130 -18.96 -4.78 -8.32
CA VAL A 130 -19.05 -6.22 -8.62
C VAL A 130 -19.37 -7.00 -7.33
N PRO A 131 -19.90 -8.21 -7.41
CA PRO A 131 -19.99 -9.09 -6.26
C PRO A 131 -18.60 -9.30 -5.66
N PRO A 132 -18.45 -9.23 -4.31
CA PRO A 132 -17.17 -9.50 -3.64
C PRO A 132 -16.70 -10.94 -3.91
N PRO A 133 -15.47 -11.16 -4.39
CA PRO A 133 -14.94 -12.50 -4.63
C PRO A 133 -14.57 -13.27 -3.35
N GLY A 134 -14.58 -12.61 -2.18
CA GLY A 134 -14.29 -13.27 -0.90
C GLY A 134 -12.81 -13.34 -0.58
N LEU A 135 -12.02 -12.35 -0.99
CA LEU A 135 -10.60 -12.23 -0.66
C LEU A 135 -10.40 -11.74 0.79
N VAL A 136 -11.32 -10.90 1.26
CA VAL A 136 -11.29 -10.31 2.59
C VAL A 136 -12.03 -11.20 3.58
N GLY A 137 -11.41 -11.47 4.73
CA GLY A 137 -12.03 -12.23 5.82
C GLY A 137 -13.15 -11.47 6.54
N GLU A 138 -13.04 -11.27 7.84
CA GLU A 138 -14.06 -10.59 8.63
C GLU A 138 -14.08 -9.07 8.43
N HIS A 139 -12.93 -8.47 8.23
CA HIS A 139 -12.74 -7.04 7.94
C HIS A 139 -11.44 -6.82 7.17
N GLY A 140 -11.26 -5.64 6.57
CA GLY A 140 -10.05 -5.26 5.87
C GLY A 140 -10.30 -4.86 4.42
N THR A 141 -9.21 -4.84 3.65
CA THR A 141 -9.22 -4.52 2.24
C THR A 141 -8.33 -5.47 1.46
N ALA A 142 -8.76 -5.83 0.27
CA ALA A 142 -7.96 -6.58 -0.70
C ALA A 142 -7.86 -5.77 -2.00
N VAL A 143 -6.65 -5.71 -2.55
CA VAL A 143 -6.36 -5.16 -3.87
C VAL A 143 -5.76 -6.27 -4.72
N ARG A 144 -6.38 -6.56 -5.87
CA ARG A 144 -5.85 -7.49 -6.86
C ARG A 144 -5.57 -6.76 -8.15
N LEU A 145 -4.36 -6.89 -8.63
CA LEU A 145 -3.91 -6.37 -9.93
C LEU A 145 -3.85 -7.52 -10.93
N GLN A 146 -4.59 -7.43 -12.03
CA GLN A 146 -4.38 -8.26 -13.21
C GLN A 146 -3.33 -7.58 -14.07
N LEU A 147 -2.09 -8.05 -14.03
CA LEU A 147 -0.95 -7.40 -14.66
C LEU A 147 -0.93 -7.61 -16.19
N LYS A 148 -0.59 -6.56 -16.93
CA LYS A 148 -0.41 -6.61 -18.39
C LYS A 148 0.84 -7.39 -18.79
N ASN A 149 1.90 -7.25 -17.99
CA ASN A 149 3.17 -7.90 -18.24
C ASN A 149 3.31 -9.16 -17.39
N PRO A 150 3.34 -10.38 -17.98
CA PRO A 150 3.52 -11.61 -17.21
C PRO A 150 4.94 -11.76 -16.62
N LEU A 151 5.87 -10.87 -16.99
CA LEU A 151 7.21 -10.79 -16.43
C LEU A 151 7.37 -9.59 -15.50
N SER A 152 6.28 -9.03 -15.00
CA SER A 152 6.33 -7.91 -14.06
C SER A 152 7.08 -8.29 -12.78
N PRO A 153 7.96 -7.43 -12.26
CA PRO A 153 8.60 -7.62 -10.95
C PRO A 153 7.59 -7.83 -9.81
N LEU A 154 6.36 -7.34 -9.95
CA LEU A 154 5.29 -7.57 -8.98
C LEU A 154 4.84 -9.05 -8.86
N LEU A 155 5.30 -9.93 -9.73
CA LEU A 155 5.10 -11.38 -9.65
C LEU A 155 6.29 -12.11 -9.03
N ASP A 156 7.41 -11.43 -8.85
CA ASP A 156 8.63 -12.00 -8.27
C ASP A 156 8.63 -11.85 -6.74
N THR A 157 8.73 -12.99 -6.04
CA THR A 157 8.72 -13.03 -4.58
C THR A 157 9.91 -12.28 -3.98
N GLY A 158 11.10 -12.41 -4.57
CA GLY A 158 12.31 -11.75 -4.09
C GLY A 158 12.24 -10.22 -4.24
N PHE A 159 11.65 -9.74 -5.33
CA PHE A 159 11.40 -8.31 -5.52
C PHE A 159 10.46 -7.77 -4.44
N ILE A 160 9.35 -8.48 -4.17
CA ILE A 160 8.37 -8.07 -3.15
C ILE A 160 9.00 -8.05 -1.77
N GLU A 161 9.69 -9.12 -1.37
CA GLU A 161 10.36 -9.21 -0.08
C GLU A 161 11.43 -8.12 0.07
N GLY A 162 12.25 -7.90 -0.97
CA GLY A 162 13.26 -6.85 -1.00
C GLY A 162 12.69 -5.44 -0.86
N ALA A 163 11.55 -5.15 -1.50
CA ALA A 163 10.87 -3.88 -1.37
C ALA A 163 10.28 -3.69 0.05
N LEU A 164 9.65 -4.73 0.62
CA LEU A 164 9.15 -4.69 2.00
C LEU A 164 10.28 -4.42 3.00
N TRP A 165 11.42 -5.08 2.84
CA TRP A 165 12.61 -4.84 3.65
C TRP A 165 13.14 -3.42 3.52
N ARG A 166 13.23 -2.90 2.33
CA ARG A 166 13.77 -1.57 2.07
C ARG A 166 12.91 -0.46 2.66
N TYR A 167 11.59 -0.56 2.50
CA TYR A 167 10.67 0.54 2.85
C TYR A 167 10.04 0.40 4.23
N PHE A 168 9.93 -0.82 4.76
CA PHE A 168 9.25 -1.10 6.03
C PHE A 168 10.16 -1.79 7.07
N GLN A 169 11.47 -1.75 6.87
CA GLN A 169 12.46 -2.33 7.77
C GLN A 169 12.24 -1.96 9.24
N PRO A 170 11.90 -0.71 9.63
CA PRO A 170 11.65 -0.40 11.03
C PRO A 170 10.51 -1.21 11.67
N LEU A 171 9.50 -1.61 10.89
CA LEU A 171 8.40 -2.45 11.37
C LEU A 171 8.80 -3.92 11.49
N LEU A 172 9.88 -4.31 10.87
CA LEU A 172 10.43 -5.66 10.88
C LEU A 172 11.57 -5.80 11.91
N ASP A 173 12.08 -4.71 12.47
CA ASP A 173 13.18 -4.73 13.45
C ASP A 173 12.67 -4.80 14.89
N PRO A 174 12.83 -5.92 15.62
CA PRO A 174 12.43 -6.05 17.03
C PRO A 174 13.04 -4.97 17.93
N ALA A 175 14.22 -4.47 17.60
CA ALA A 175 14.85 -3.40 18.37
C ALA A 175 14.08 -2.08 18.36
N LEU A 176 13.20 -1.89 17.36
CA LEU A 176 12.35 -0.71 17.24
C LEU A 176 10.93 -0.93 17.79
N ALA A 177 10.60 -2.14 18.24
CA ALA A 177 9.26 -2.49 18.68
C ALA A 177 8.73 -1.56 19.78
N ASP A 178 9.54 -1.25 20.80
CA ASP A 178 9.13 -0.35 21.89
C ASP A 178 8.84 1.08 21.42
N ILE A 179 9.63 1.58 20.45
CA ILE A 179 9.44 2.90 19.85
C ILE A 179 8.16 2.92 19.04
N LEU A 180 7.91 1.87 18.30
CA LEU A 180 6.78 1.74 17.38
C LEU A 180 5.48 1.32 18.10
N ALA A 181 5.55 0.79 19.33
CA ALA A 181 4.38 0.34 20.09
C ALA A 181 3.32 1.43 20.30
N ALA A 182 3.70 2.71 20.29
CA ALA A 182 2.75 3.82 20.37
C ALA A 182 1.82 3.92 19.15
N HIS A 183 2.30 3.48 17.97
CA HIS A 183 1.57 3.54 16.70
C HIS A 183 1.07 2.16 16.27
N TYR A 184 1.84 1.12 16.56
CA TYR A 184 1.57 -0.29 16.20
C TYR A 184 1.59 -1.17 17.45
N PRO A 185 0.65 -1.02 18.39
CA PRO A 185 0.70 -1.72 19.68
C PRO A 185 0.59 -3.25 19.56
N ARG A 186 0.09 -3.75 18.44
CA ARG A 186 -0.02 -5.18 18.14
C ARG A 186 1.07 -5.67 17.18
N GLY A 187 2.02 -4.80 16.81
CA GLY A 187 2.98 -5.07 15.76
C GLY A 187 2.35 -5.21 14.38
N ILE A 188 3.18 -5.47 13.38
CA ILE A 188 2.75 -5.72 12.00
C ILE A 188 3.37 -7.03 11.52
N ARG A 189 2.57 -7.84 10.85
CA ARG A 189 3.02 -9.09 10.23
C ARG A 189 2.84 -9.02 8.71
N PHE A 190 3.94 -9.17 7.98
CA PHE A 190 3.91 -9.36 6.53
C PHE A 190 3.98 -10.85 6.21
N VAL A 191 3.17 -11.28 5.24
CA VAL A 191 3.14 -12.66 4.74
C VAL A 191 3.24 -12.61 3.21
N VAL A 192 4.26 -13.22 2.63
CA VAL A 192 4.45 -13.29 1.17
C VAL A 192 4.30 -14.74 0.72
N ASN A 193 3.36 -15.01 -0.17
CA ASN A 193 3.03 -16.35 -0.67
C ASN A 193 2.85 -17.39 0.45
N GLY A 194 2.13 -17.01 1.51
CA GLY A 194 1.85 -17.86 2.67
C GLY A 194 3.02 -18.00 3.65
N ARG A 195 4.16 -17.37 3.40
CA ARG A 195 5.35 -17.41 4.28
C ARG A 195 5.48 -16.09 5.03
N PRO A 196 5.54 -16.11 6.36
CA PRO A 196 5.85 -14.91 7.12
C PRO A 196 7.21 -14.34 6.70
N LEU A 197 7.24 -13.05 6.41
CA LEU A 197 8.49 -12.34 6.19
C LEU A 197 9.22 -12.26 7.55
N ARG A 198 10.27 -13.04 7.67
CA ARG A 198 11.07 -13.09 8.90
C ARG A 198 12.14 -12.02 8.81
N GLN A 199 12.37 -11.41 9.96
CA GLN A 199 13.54 -10.59 10.12
C GLN A 199 14.78 -11.50 10.12
N GLU A 200 15.74 -11.18 9.26
CA GLU A 200 17.11 -11.59 9.48
C GLU A 200 17.66 -10.68 10.57
N SER A 201 18.04 -11.25 11.71
CA SER A 201 18.67 -10.47 12.76
C SER A 201 20.00 -9.94 12.21
N TRP A 202 20.02 -8.67 11.87
CA TRP A 202 21.29 -7.98 11.69
C TRP A 202 21.92 -7.93 13.08
N GLU A 203 22.88 -8.78 13.34
CA GLU A 203 23.78 -8.63 14.48
C GLU A 203 24.65 -7.40 14.22
N ALA A 204 24.06 -6.25 14.44
CA ALA A 204 24.85 -5.03 14.50
C ALA A 204 25.68 -5.10 15.78
N PRO A 205 27.01 -5.06 15.70
CA PRO A 205 27.89 -5.23 16.85
C PRO A 205 27.66 -4.16 17.92
N GLU A 206 27.18 -2.97 17.55
CA GLU A 206 26.86 -1.88 18.48
C GLU A 206 25.64 -1.09 17.96
N ARG A 207 24.70 -0.81 18.87
CA ARG A 207 23.58 0.07 18.65
C ARG A 207 23.59 1.19 19.67
N ALA A 208 23.72 2.43 19.22
CA ALA A 208 23.62 3.60 20.06
C ALA A 208 22.24 4.24 19.95
N PRO A 209 21.48 4.38 21.07
CA PRO A 209 20.19 5.08 21.01
C PRO A 209 20.40 6.55 20.71
N ILE A 210 19.61 7.10 19.79
CA ILE A 210 19.57 8.52 19.48
C ILE A 210 18.19 9.10 19.79
N ALA A 211 18.17 10.34 20.28
CA ALA A 211 16.96 11.10 20.49
C ALA A 211 17.15 12.53 20.02
N VAL A 212 16.32 12.97 19.10
CA VAL A 212 16.29 14.34 18.62
C VAL A 212 15.20 15.09 19.34
N ARG A 213 15.54 16.21 19.97
CA ARG A 213 14.61 17.07 20.67
C ARG A 213 14.56 18.42 19.99
N LEU A 214 13.38 18.82 19.54
CA LEU A 214 13.17 20.18 19.07
C LEU A 214 13.16 21.16 20.24
N ALA A 215 13.63 22.39 19.98
CA ALA A 215 13.63 23.44 20.99
C ALA A 215 12.23 23.62 21.62
N ARG A 216 12.20 23.80 22.93
CA ARG A 216 10.97 23.97 23.75
C ARG A 216 10.10 22.71 23.92
N LYS A 217 10.46 21.54 23.43
CA LYS A 217 9.74 20.28 23.71
C LYS A 217 10.37 19.53 24.89
N ARG A 218 9.52 19.03 25.82
CA ARG A 218 9.98 18.25 26.96
C ARG A 218 10.33 16.81 26.59
N LYS A 219 9.64 16.22 25.60
CA LYS A 219 9.86 14.86 25.12
C LYS A 219 10.68 14.89 23.80
N PRO A 220 11.42 13.84 23.48
CA PRO A 220 12.02 13.68 22.16
C PRO A 220 10.97 13.85 21.05
N SER A 221 11.36 14.49 19.97
CA SER A 221 10.53 14.65 18.77
C SER A 221 10.75 13.50 17.76
N ALA A 222 11.88 12.85 17.87
CA ALA A 222 12.23 11.61 17.18
C ALA A 222 13.21 10.80 18.03
N SER A 223 13.11 9.49 17.95
CA SER A 223 14.03 8.55 18.59
C SER A 223 14.31 7.38 17.66
N GLY A 224 15.48 6.78 17.81
CA GLY A 224 15.92 5.67 16.99
C GLY A 224 17.25 5.13 17.47
N TYR A 225 17.94 4.41 16.60
CA TYR A 225 19.27 3.88 16.85
C TYR A 225 20.20 4.22 15.70
N LEU A 226 21.47 4.46 16.02
CA LEU A 226 22.58 4.35 15.08
C LEU A 226 23.05 2.88 15.13
N VAL A 227 23.26 2.33 13.95
CA VAL A 227 23.76 0.97 13.72
C VAL A 227 25.05 1.06 12.93
#